data_4d0bb3d3d662c13a1c4de54c4d712096
#
_entry.id   4d0bb3d3d662c13a1c4de54c4d712096
#
_cell.length_a   1.000
_cell.length_b   1.000
_cell.length_c   1.000
_cell.angle_alpha   90.00
_cell.angle_beta   90.00
_cell.angle_gamma   90.00
#
_symmetry.space_group_name_H-M   'P 1'
#
loop_
_entity.id
_entity.type
_entity.pdbx_description
1 polymer ?
#
loop_
_entity_poly.entity_id
_entity_poly.type
_entity_poly.pdbx_seq_one_letter_code
_entity_poly.pdbx_strand_id
1 'polypeptide(L)'
;PAYLVNYGYVAWFIANHEISLASYVGISISMGIVSGLALAVGHEFGHKTSHFCRRMGKYFLAVGGVGQFLIGHLKGHHVHVSTPKDFASSQMGESLYHFGFMREQPGFFKRSWTHEKERLARKKLSAWSLQNETLQQYLGTTFIFSVLTLTFGWIVLPMLLLQMYVCWWYLTLIEY
;
A
#
# COMPACT_ATOMS: atom_id res chain seq x y z
N PRO A 1 16.35 4.33 -3.38
CA PRO A 1 17.02 3.65 -4.52
C PRO A 1 17.09 2.14 -4.32
N ALA A 2 17.67 1.61 -3.21
CA ALA A 2 17.86 0.18 -3.00
C ALA A 2 16.55 -0.64 -3.08
N TYR A 3 15.48 -0.14 -2.52
CA TYR A 3 14.15 -0.79 -2.57
C TYR A 3 13.66 -1.02 -4.01
N LEU A 4 13.74 -0.02 -4.86
CA LEU A 4 13.35 -0.14 -6.27
C LEU A 4 14.28 -1.03 -7.08
N VAL A 5 15.58 -0.94 -6.83
CA VAL A 5 16.56 -1.82 -7.46
C VAL A 5 16.26 -3.27 -7.11
N ASN A 6 15.94 -3.54 -5.84
CA ASN A 6 15.53 -4.87 -5.40
C ASN A 6 14.25 -5.36 -6.10
N TYR A 7 13.27 -4.49 -6.28
CA TYR A 7 12.03 -4.82 -7.02
C TYR A 7 12.32 -5.22 -8.47
N GLY A 8 13.11 -4.40 -9.17
CA GLY A 8 13.51 -4.69 -10.55
C GLY A 8 14.35 -5.96 -10.67
N TYR A 9 15.29 -6.17 -9.73
CA TYR A 9 16.12 -7.37 -9.70
C TYR A 9 15.28 -8.64 -9.48
N VAL A 10 14.37 -8.64 -8.51
CA VAL A 10 13.52 -9.81 -8.23
C VAL A 10 12.57 -10.09 -9.40
N ALA A 11 11.99 -9.07 -10.03
CA ALA A 11 11.17 -9.26 -11.21
C ALA A 11 11.98 -9.86 -12.37
N TRP A 12 13.19 -9.34 -12.62
CA TRP A 12 14.12 -9.89 -13.60
C TRP A 12 14.51 -11.34 -13.26
N PHE A 13 14.85 -11.62 -12.00
CA PHE A 13 15.26 -12.94 -11.56
C PHE A 13 14.18 -13.99 -11.81
N ILE A 14 12.93 -13.71 -11.40
CA ILE A 14 11.79 -14.61 -11.59
C ILE A 14 11.49 -14.83 -13.08
N ALA A 15 11.70 -13.81 -13.90
CA ALA A 15 11.42 -13.90 -15.34
C ALA A 15 12.48 -14.68 -16.12
N ASN A 16 13.73 -14.76 -15.62
CA ASN A 16 14.86 -15.32 -16.37
C ASN A 16 15.44 -16.62 -15.78
N HIS A 17 14.86 -17.13 -14.68
CA HIS A 17 15.34 -18.37 -14.06
C HIS A 17 14.20 -19.36 -13.87
N GLU A 18 14.46 -20.63 -14.14
CA GLU A 18 13.56 -21.72 -13.76
C GLU A 18 13.65 -21.93 -12.25
N ILE A 19 12.57 -21.64 -11.55
CA ILE A 19 12.46 -21.80 -10.10
C ILE A 19 11.27 -22.66 -9.74
N SER A 20 11.37 -23.38 -8.63
CA SER A 20 10.24 -24.18 -8.12
C SER A 20 9.11 -23.26 -7.67
N LEU A 21 7.87 -23.77 -7.65
CA LEU A 21 6.72 -23.03 -7.13
C LEU A 21 6.96 -22.60 -5.67
N ALA A 22 7.59 -23.45 -4.86
CA ALA A 22 7.91 -23.10 -3.47
C ALA A 22 8.88 -21.91 -3.39
N SER A 23 9.92 -21.89 -4.24
CA SER A 23 10.86 -20.76 -4.33
C SER A 23 10.16 -19.49 -4.80
N TYR A 24 9.30 -19.58 -5.81
CA TYR A 24 8.51 -18.46 -6.32
C TYR A 24 7.65 -17.84 -5.22
N VAL A 25 6.89 -18.64 -4.50
CA VAL A 25 6.03 -18.21 -3.38
C VAL A 25 6.88 -17.61 -2.25
N GLY A 26 7.99 -18.27 -1.88
CA GLY A 26 8.91 -17.79 -0.85
C GLY A 26 9.52 -16.42 -1.18
N ILE A 27 9.96 -16.22 -2.43
CA ILE A 27 10.46 -14.92 -2.92
C ILE A 27 9.35 -13.85 -2.86
N SER A 28 8.14 -14.18 -3.30
CA SER A 28 7.01 -13.27 -3.29
C SER A 28 6.62 -12.81 -1.87
N ILE A 29 6.60 -13.73 -0.91
CA ILE A 29 6.37 -13.45 0.51
C ILE A 29 7.49 -12.58 1.07
N SER A 30 8.74 -12.92 0.80
CA SER A 30 9.91 -12.13 1.24
C SER A 30 9.85 -10.70 0.73
N MET A 31 9.46 -10.52 -0.55
CA MET A 31 9.23 -9.20 -1.13
C MET A 31 8.09 -8.44 -0.43
N GLY A 32 7.03 -9.13 -0.03
CA GLY A 32 5.94 -8.54 0.76
C GLY A 32 6.40 -8.03 2.12
N ILE A 33 7.25 -8.80 2.81
CA ILE A 33 7.86 -8.40 4.09
C ILE A 33 8.78 -7.18 3.90
N VAL A 34 9.63 -7.19 2.88
CA VAL A 34 10.49 -6.04 2.54
C VAL A 34 9.65 -4.81 2.22
N SER A 35 8.52 -4.98 1.53
CA SER A 35 7.56 -3.90 1.24
C SER A 35 6.89 -3.37 2.51
N GLY A 36 6.58 -4.25 3.46
CA GLY A 36 6.08 -3.88 4.78
C GLY A 36 7.08 -3.05 5.59
N LEU A 37 8.37 -3.41 5.56
CA LEU A 37 9.44 -2.60 6.16
C LEU A 37 9.59 -1.24 5.46
N ALA A 38 9.50 -1.21 4.13
CA ALA A 38 9.53 0.03 3.36
C ALA A 38 8.29 0.91 3.62
N LEU A 39 7.13 0.29 3.96
CA LEU A 39 5.93 0.99 4.39
C LEU A 39 6.20 1.81 5.65
N ALA A 40 6.91 1.27 6.64
CA ALA A 40 7.25 2.01 7.86
C ALA A 40 8.08 3.27 7.55
N VAL A 41 9.02 3.19 6.60
CA VAL A 41 9.79 4.36 6.12
C VAL A 41 8.87 5.34 5.38
N GLY A 42 8.00 4.85 4.51
CA GLY A 42 7.02 5.67 3.77
C GLY A 42 6.04 6.38 4.71
N HIS A 43 5.59 5.71 5.75
CA HIS A 43 4.75 6.25 6.82
C HIS A 43 5.44 7.41 7.54
N GLU A 44 6.68 7.21 8.00
CA GLU A 44 7.47 8.25 8.68
C GLU A 44 7.69 9.48 7.77
N PHE A 45 7.96 9.28 6.48
CA PHE A 45 8.03 10.37 5.51
C PHE A 45 6.69 11.11 5.34
N GLY A 46 5.58 10.41 5.47
CA GLY A 46 4.23 10.99 5.44
C GLY A 46 3.98 11.99 6.56
N HIS A 47 4.57 11.78 7.72
CA HIS A 47 4.46 12.68 8.89
C HIS A 47 5.35 13.93 8.80
N LYS A 48 6.32 13.98 7.89
CA LYS A 48 7.20 15.16 7.75
C LYS A 48 6.45 16.35 7.15
N THR A 49 6.86 17.55 7.52
CA THR A 49 6.31 18.81 6.99
C THR A 49 6.79 19.10 5.57
N SER A 50 7.98 18.61 5.20
CA SER A 50 8.58 18.80 3.89
C SER A 50 7.74 18.16 2.78
N HIS A 51 7.43 18.92 1.72
CA HIS A 51 6.75 18.42 0.53
C HIS A 51 7.53 17.31 -0.18
N PHE A 52 8.85 17.39 -0.17
CA PHE A 52 9.71 16.35 -0.74
C PHE A 52 9.55 15.03 0.03
N CYS A 53 9.64 15.05 1.36
CA CYS A 53 9.48 13.85 2.17
C CYS A 53 8.11 13.21 1.97
N ARG A 54 7.03 14.00 1.97
CA ARG A 54 5.67 13.48 1.73
C ARG A 54 5.52 12.85 0.34
N ARG A 55 6.14 13.43 -0.70
CA ARG A 55 6.15 12.82 -2.04
C ARG A 55 6.90 11.50 -2.03
N MET A 56 8.05 11.44 -1.37
CA MET A 56 8.80 10.19 -1.22
C MET A 56 7.99 9.14 -0.47
N GLY A 57 7.32 9.50 0.63
CA GLY A 57 6.43 8.60 1.36
C GLY A 57 5.36 7.98 0.45
N LYS A 58 4.63 8.82 -0.29
CA LYS A 58 3.63 8.36 -1.26
C LYS A 58 4.22 7.39 -2.30
N TYR A 59 5.41 7.69 -2.78
CA TYR A 59 6.10 6.87 -3.76
C TYR A 59 6.50 5.49 -3.20
N PHE A 60 7.09 5.44 -1.99
CA PHE A 60 7.42 4.19 -1.32
C PHE A 60 6.20 3.30 -1.14
N LEU A 61 5.08 3.90 -0.72
CA LEU A 61 3.83 3.18 -0.48
C LEU A 61 3.17 2.71 -1.79
N ALA A 62 3.24 3.51 -2.87
CA ALA A 62 2.70 3.12 -4.17
C ALA A 62 3.45 1.92 -4.77
N VAL A 63 4.77 1.82 -4.59
CA VAL A 63 5.58 0.68 -5.02
C VAL A 63 5.13 -0.61 -4.31
N GLY A 64 4.82 -0.54 -3.02
CA GLY A 64 4.28 -1.67 -2.25
C GLY A 64 2.83 -2.01 -2.55
N GLY A 65 2.11 -1.16 -3.29
CA GLY A 65 0.68 -1.33 -3.58
C GLY A 65 -0.26 -0.82 -2.49
N VAL A 66 0.26 -0.05 -1.53
CA VAL A 66 -0.47 0.43 -0.33
C VAL A 66 -0.53 1.96 -0.25
N GLY A 67 -0.42 2.65 -1.38
CA GLY A 67 -0.28 4.11 -1.42
C GLY A 67 -1.42 4.90 -0.77
N GLN A 68 -2.65 4.42 -0.84
CA GLN A 68 -3.81 5.05 -0.21
C GLN A 68 -3.79 4.98 1.32
N PHE A 69 -2.97 4.11 1.91
CA PHE A 69 -2.78 3.98 3.35
C PHE A 69 -2.53 5.33 4.01
N LEU A 70 -1.59 6.13 3.50
CA LEU A 70 -1.19 7.39 4.13
C LEU A 70 -2.36 8.37 4.30
N ILE A 71 -3.29 8.42 3.33
CA ILE A 71 -4.46 9.31 3.40
C ILE A 71 -5.43 8.80 4.47
N GLY A 72 -5.74 7.50 4.44
CA GLY A 72 -6.59 6.86 5.45
C GLY A 72 -6.00 7.00 6.85
N HIS A 73 -4.70 6.83 6.99
CA HIS A 73 -3.95 6.94 8.24
C HIS A 73 -4.01 8.36 8.82
N LEU A 74 -3.54 9.36 8.08
CA LEU A 74 -3.49 10.75 8.57
C LEU A 74 -4.85 11.43 8.70
N LYS A 75 -5.83 11.03 7.87
CA LYS A 75 -7.16 11.69 7.79
C LYS A 75 -8.30 10.83 8.32
N GLY A 76 -8.00 9.64 8.76
CA GLY A 76 -8.94 8.69 9.37
C GLY A 76 -8.48 8.26 10.75
N HIS A 77 -7.47 7.39 10.81
CA HIS A 77 -6.93 6.83 12.04
C HIS A 77 -6.48 7.92 13.02
N HIS A 78 -5.56 8.80 12.65
CA HIS A 78 -5.08 9.88 13.55
C HIS A 78 -6.17 10.83 14.06
N VAL A 79 -7.28 10.96 13.33
CA VAL A 79 -8.42 11.80 13.76
C VAL A 79 -9.30 11.08 14.77
N HIS A 80 -9.34 9.74 14.74
CA HIS A 80 -10.26 8.93 15.51
C HIS A 80 -9.59 7.91 16.42
N VAL A 81 -8.25 7.92 16.51
CA VAL A 81 -7.47 6.94 17.26
C VAL A 81 -8.06 6.68 18.65
N SER A 82 -8.14 5.43 19.03
CA SER A 82 -8.71 4.94 20.29
C SER A 82 -10.19 5.29 20.53
N THR A 83 -10.94 5.63 19.48
CA THR A 83 -12.40 5.78 19.56
C THR A 83 -13.11 4.66 18.80
N PRO A 84 -14.42 4.40 19.07
CA PRO A 84 -15.19 3.41 18.30
C PRO A 84 -15.33 3.71 16.80
N LYS A 85 -14.96 4.90 16.36
CA LYS A 85 -14.96 5.32 14.94
C LYS A 85 -13.67 4.96 14.22
N ASP A 86 -12.64 4.58 14.96
CA ASP A 86 -11.36 4.23 14.38
C ASP A 86 -11.40 2.80 13.84
N PHE A 87 -11.20 2.67 12.56
CA PHE A 87 -11.16 1.38 11.88
C PHE A 87 -9.81 0.66 12.07
N ALA A 88 -8.76 1.40 12.44
CA ALA A 88 -7.40 0.91 12.60
C ALA A 88 -6.97 0.72 14.08
N SER A 89 -7.94 0.71 15.01
CA SER A 89 -7.72 0.28 16.39
C SER A 89 -8.48 -1.02 16.63
N SER A 90 -7.79 -2.11 16.95
CA SER A 90 -8.42 -3.39 17.29
C SER A 90 -9.26 -3.27 18.56
N GLN A 91 -10.31 -4.06 18.67
CA GLN A 91 -11.17 -4.10 19.84
C GLN A 91 -10.75 -5.26 20.77
N MET A 92 -10.99 -5.11 22.06
CA MET A 92 -10.69 -6.17 23.02
C MET A 92 -11.44 -7.46 22.64
N GLY A 93 -10.70 -8.56 22.49
CA GLY A 93 -11.23 -9.86 22.09
C GLY A 93 -11.50 -10.03 20.58
N GLU A 94 -11.23 -9.02 19.77
CA GLU A 94 -11.33 -9.13 18.31
C GLU A 94 -10.17 -9.99 17.77
N SER A 95 -10.45 -10.90 16.84
CA SER A 95 -9.38 -11.67 16.20
C SER A 95 -8.66 -10.83 15.15
N LEU A 96 -7.36 -11.10 14.96
CA LEU A 96 -6.55 -10.48 13.91
C LEU A 96 -7.21 -10.56 12.52
N TYR A 97 -7.79 -11.72 12.19
CA TYR A 97 -8.45 -11.91 10.89
C TYR A 97 -9.71 -11.07 10.73
N HIS A 98 -10.54 -10.96 11.78
CA HIS A 98 -11.72 -10.10 11.76
C HIS A 98 -11.30 -8.63 11.65
N PHE A 99 -10.34 -8.21 12.46
CA PHE A 99 -9.78 -6.86 12.40
C PHE A 99 -9.28 -6.52 10.99
N GLY A 100 -8.40 -7.32 10.40
CA GLY A 100 -7.80 -7.06 9.10
C GLY A 100 -8.84 -7.07 7.96
N PHE A 101 -9.63 -8.14 7.84
CA PHE A 101 -10.55 -8.29 6.71
C PHE A 101 -11.80 -7.43 6.79
N MET A 102 -12.36 -7.22 8.00
CA MET A 102 -13.67 -6.56 8.14
C MET A 102 -13.56 -5.10 8.53
N ARG A 103 -12.46 -4.67 9.12
CA ARG A 103 -12.34 -3.31 9.66
C ARG A 103 -11.19 -2.53 9.05
N GLU A 104 -9.96 -2.95 9.29
CA GLU A 104 -8.76 -2.17 9.00
C GLU A 104 -8.58 -1.97 7.49
N GLN A 105 -8.43 -3.04 6.71
CA GLN A 105 -8.18 -2.91 5.28
C GLN A 105 -9.34 -2.23 4.53
N PRO A 106 -10.62 -2.65 4.69
CA PRO A 106 -11.73 -1.93 4.08
C PRO A 106 -11.86 -0.48 4.59
N GLY A 107 -11.50 -0.24 5.85
CA GLY A 107 -11.50 1.09 6.47
C GLY A 107 -10.54 2.05 5.78
N PHE A 108 -9.30 1.61 5.51
CA PHE A 108 -8.33 2.42 4.76
C PHE A 108 -8.82 2.76 3.36
N PHE A 109 -9.34 1.79 2.60
CA PHE A 109 -9.90 2.04 1.27
C PHE A 109 -11.08 3.03 1.31
N LYS A 110 -12.05 2.76 2.18
CA LYS A 110 -13.25 3.59 2.31
C LYS A 110 -12.90 5.00 2.78
N ARG A 111 -12.05 5.13 3.80
CA ARG A 111 -11.74 6.43 4.40
C ARG A 111 -10.91 7.31 3.48
N SER A 112 -9.88 6.76 2.84
CA SER A 112 -9.06 7.51 1.89
C SER A 112 -9.88 8.06 0.72
N TRP A 113 -10.75 7.23 0.15
CA TRP A 113 -11.64 7.63 -0.95
C TRP A 113 -12.66 8.69 -0.52
N THR A 114 -13.33 8.48 0.63
CA THR A 114 -14.35 9.41 1.15
C THR A 114 -13.72 10.76 1.46
N HIS A 115 -12.56 10.79 2.12
CA HIS A 115 -11.85 12.03 2.41
C HIS A 115 -11.52 12.83 1.14
N GLU A 116 -11.01 12.17 0.12
CA GLU A 116 -10.66 12.81 -1.14
C GLU A 116 -11.91 13.30 -1.90
N LYS A 117 -12.98 12.50 -1.92
CA LYS A 117 -14.27 12.91 -2.49
C LYS A 117 -14.79 14.19 -1.83
N GLU A 118 -14.80 14.26 -0.50
CA GLU A 118 -15.24 15.44 0.25
C GLU A 118 -14.31 16.65 0.01
N ARG A 119 -12.99 16.44 -0.01
CA ARG A 119 -12.00 17.48 -0.29
C ARG A 119 -12.20 18.10 -1.69
N LEU A 120 -12.43 17.27 -2.68
CA LEU A 120 -12.64 17.71 -4.07
C LEU A 120 -14.02 18.36 -4.26
N ALA A 121 -15.06 17.87 -3.61
CA ALA A 121 -16.38 18.48 -3.63
C ALA A 121 -16.35 19.93 -3.13
N ARG A 122 -15.58 20.21 -2.05
CA ARG A 122 -15.35 21.59 -1.56
C ARG A 122 -14.68 22.48 -2.60
N LYS A 123 -13.92 21.91 -3.52
CA LYS A 123 -13.28 22.60 -4.65
C LYS A 123 -14.13 22.60 -5.92
N LYS A 124 -15.37 22.11 -5.86
CA LYS A 124 -16.26 21.91 -7.01
C LYS A 124 -15.68 21.01 -8.11
N LEU A 125 -14.85 20.04 -7.73
CA LEU A 125 -14.21 19.07 -8.60
C LEU A 125 -14.84 17.68 -8.44
N SER A 126 -14.80 16.89 -9.52
CA SER A 126 -15.22 15.49 -9.49
C SER A 126 -14.27 14.64 -8.61
N ALA A 127 -14.83 13.61 -7.96
CA ALA A 127 -14.04 12.60 -7.24
C ALA A 127 -13.05 11.84 -8.16
N TRP A 128 -13.32 11.79 -9.46
CA TRP A 128 -12.46 11.19 -10.48
C TRP A 128 -11.43 12.14 -11.07
N SER A 129 -11.32 13.35 -10.56
CA SER A 129 -10.27 14.30 -10.95
C SER A 129 -8.89 13.73 -10.65
N LEU A 130 -7.92 13.99 -11.54
CA LEU A 130 -6.50 13.67 -11.29
C LEU A 130 -5.91 14.41 -10.08
N GLN A 131 -6.65 15.35 -9.47
CA GLN A 131 -6.30 15.95 -8.19
C GLN A 131 -6.67 15.05 -6.99
N ASN A 132 -7.35 13.93 -7.21
CA ASN A 132 -7.62 12.93 -6.17
C ASN A 132 -6.32 12.17 -5.83
N GLU A 133 -5.80 12.38 -4.63
CA GLU A 133 -4.54 11.77 -4.20
C GLU A 133 -4.67 10.25 -4.06
N THR A 134 -5.83 9.73 -3.64
CA THR A 134 -6.09 8.28 -3.59
C THR A 134 -6.05 7.68 -5.00
N LEU A 135 -6.69 8.34 -5.96
CA LEU A 135 -6.66 7.91 -7.37
C LEU A 135 -5.24 7.92 -7.93
N GLN A 136 -4.46 8.97 -7.63
CA GLN A 136 -3.04 9.05 -8.03
C GLN A 136 -2.23 7.86 -7.49
N GLN A 137 -2.49 7.42 -6.25
CA GLN A 137 -1.81 6.27 -5.67
C GLN A 137 -2.17 4.97 -6.39
N TYR A 138 -3.45 4.75 -6.69
CA TYR A 138 -3.88 3.58 -7.47
C TYR A 138 -3.27 3.58 -8.88
N LEU A 139 -3.29 4.71 -9.56
CA LEU A 139 -2.68 4.86 -10.89
C LEU A 139 -1.16 4.65 -10.83
N GLY A 140 -0.49 5.15 -9.80
CA GLY A 140 0.94 4.94 -9.59
C GLY A 140 1.29 3.46 -9.40
N THR A 141 0.58 2.75 -8.52
CA THR A 141 0.76 1.31 -8.33
C THR A 141 0.49 0.53 -9.62
N THR A 142 -0.64 0.81 -10.29
CA THR A 142 -1.00 0.16 -11.55
C THR A 142 0.07 0.39 -12.61
N PHE A 143 0.57 1.61 -12.73
CA PHE A 143 1.63 1.95 -13.67
C PHE A 143 2.91 1.14 -13.41
N ILE A 144 3.37 1.11 -12.15
CA ILE A 144 4.58 0.36 -11.75
C ILE A 144 4.40 -1.14 -12.04
N PHE A 145 3.27 -1.72 -11.64
CA PHE A 145 2.99 -3.13 -11.87
C PHE A 145 2.88 -3.46 -13.36
N SER A 146 2.23 -2.58 -14.14
CA SER A 146 2.15 -2.73 -15.60
C SER A 146 3.51 -2.66 -16.26
N VAL A 147 4.36 -1.70 -15.89
CA VAL A 147 5.72 -1.59 -16.44
C VAL A 147 6.53 -2.85 -16.16
N LEU A 148 6.54 -3.34 -14.92
CA LEU A 148 7.27 -4.55 -14.56
C LEU A 148 6.72 -5.79 -15.29
N THR A 149 5.40 -5.93 -15.38
CA THR A 149 4.77 -7.06 -16.06
C THR A 149 5.03 -7.05 -17.56
N LEU A 150 4.95 -5.89 -18.20
CA LEU A 150 5.22 -5.75 -19.64
C LEU A 150 6.71 -5.93 -19.98
N THR A 151 7.61 -5.53 -19.07
CA THR A 151 9.05 -5.67 -19.27
C THR A 151 9.54 -7.10 -19.05
N PHE A 152 9.04 -7.76 -18.01
CA PHE A 152 9.57 -9.05 -17.55
C PHE A 152 8.60 -10.23 -17.77
N GLY A 153 7.40 -9.97 -18.30
CA GLY A 153 6.40 -11.00 -18.61
C GLY A 153 5.39 -11.24 -17.50
N TRP A 154 4.30 -11.93 -17.87
CA TRP A 154 3.12 -12.15 -17.03
C TRP A 154 3.41 -12.92 -15.73
N ILE A 155 4.50 -13.69 -15.68
CA ILE A 155 4.92 -14.40 -14.47
C ILE A 155 5.17 -13.46 -13.27
N VAL A 156 5.49 -12.19 -13.54
CA VAL A 156 5.77 -11.19 -12.50
C VAL A 156 4.47 -10.68 -11.83
N LEU A 157 3.35 -10.66 -12.55
CA LEU A 157 2.10 -10.11 -11.99
C LEU A 157 1.59 -10.84 -10.73
N PRO A 158 1.51 -12.20 -10.70
CA PRO A 158 1.09 -12.89 -9.47
C PRO A 158 2.05 -12.64 -8.30
N MET A 159 3.36 -12.50 -8.56
CA MET A 159 4.34 -12.12 -7.53
C MET A 159 4.04 -10.74 -6.95
N LEU A 160 3.75 -9.75 -7.82
CA LEU A 160 3.42 -8.39 -7.39
C LEU A 160 2.11 -8.34 -6.58
N LEU A 161 1.11 -9.14 -6.94
CA LEU A 161 -0.14 -9.23 -6.21
C LEU A 161 0.04 -9.93 -4.86
N LEU A 162 0.80 -11.02 -4.81
CA LEU A 162 1.08 -11.74 -3.57
C LEU A 162 1.91 -10.89 -2.59
N GLN A 163 2.95 -10.21 -3.07
CA GLN A 163 3.73 -9.32 -2.23
C GLN A 163 2.90 -8.14 -1.70
N MET A 164 1.99 -7.56 -2.51
CA MET A 164 1.07 -6.52 -2.07
C MET A 164 0.15 -7.02 -0.96
N TYR A 165 -0.40 -8.22 -1.12
CA TYR A 165 -1.23 -8.86 -0.11
C TYR A 165 -0.46 -9.08 1.20
N VAL A 166 0.77 -9.59 1.13
CA VAL A 166 1.64 -9.78 2.31
C VAL A 166 2.00 -8.44 2.95
N CYS A 167 2.26 -7.40 2.15
CA CYS A 167 2.53 -6.04 2.65
C CYS A 167 1.32 -5.48 3.45
N TRP A 168 0.09 -5.70 2.97
CA TRP A 168 -1.12 -5.33 3.71
C TRP A 168 -1.23 -6.08 5.04
N TRP A 169 -0.99 -7.39 5.05
CA TRP A 169 -1.00 -8.16 6.29
C TRP A 169 0.11 -7.77 7.26
N TYR A 170 1.26 -7.36 6.74
CA TYR A 170 2.33 -6.82 7.58
C TYR A 170 1.87 -5.52 8.29
N LEU A 171 1.16 -4.65 7.60
CA LEU A 171 0.53 -3.46 8.18
C LEU A 171 -0.49 -3.85 9.25
N THR A 172 -1.42 -4.75 8.92
CA THR A 172 -2.46 -5.25 9.84
C THR A 172 -1.85 -5.79 11.14
N LEU A 173 -0.73 -6.52 11.05
CA LEU A 173 -0.01 -7.05 12.21
C LEU A 173 0.59 -5.94 13.11
N ILE A 174 1.00 -4.83 12.52
CA ILE A 174 1.56 -3.69 13.28
C ILE A 174 0.44 -2.90 13.99
N GLU A 175 -0.71 -2.76 13.36
CA GLU A 175 -1.83 -1.97 13.90
C GLU A 175 -2.74 -2.76 14.85
N TYR A 176 -2.72 -4.11 14.81
CA TYR A 176 -3.49 -4.98 15.70
C TYR A 176 -2.99 -4.95 17.13
#